data_c5ee113f98d4d030e7ff6659a50c55c0
#
_entry.id   c5ee113f98d4d030e7ff6659a50c55c0
#
_cell.length_a   1.000
_cell.length_b   1.000
_cell.length_c   1.000
_cell.angle_alpha   90.00
_cell.angle_beta   90.00
_cell.angle_gamma   90.00
#
_symmetry.space_group_name_H-M   'P 1'
#
loop_
_entity.id
_entity.type
_entity.pdbx_description
1 polymer ?
#
loop_
_entity_poly.entity_id
_entity_poly.type
_entity_poly.pdbx_seq_one_letter_code
_entity_poly.pdbx_strand_id
1 'polypeptide(L)'
;MRTIIEPFRIKMTEAVPITTPAHRAKKLKEARYNVFLLDAADITIDLLTDSGTGAMSDRQWAALMMGDESYAGSDSWHRFEQTVKKITGFTHVFPTHQGRAAERILAATRLKPGHVVPNNSHFDTTRANIEYVGAVAEDLLTAKGMDLYADTPFKGNMDIARLEACIKKHGKEKIPFAMVTVTNNTGGGQPVSMANIKAIKACLKRYGIPLVIDCCRFAENAYFIQQYEKGYKHKTLLAIAQEMFALADATTMSAKKDGLANIGGFFACNSDRWAEDFRNLLILTEGFPTYGGLAGRDLEVIAVGLMEALEEEYQRYRHATVTYMAKRLMDKGIPIVRPPGGHAVFLDAAAFCKHLAPKDFPGIGVVNALYLEGGIRAVELGSVMFGRRDAKTGKEISGPRELVRLAFPRRVYTQSHFDYVIEVLGHVWKNARAIPPHVIKKQVPFLRHFTAEFAQSKAAAQEKRVAY
;
A
#
# COMPACT_ATOMS: atom_id res chain seq x y z
N MET A 1 23.30 -13.57 18.71
CA MET A 1 22.20 -14.57 18.70
C MET A 1 21.53 -14.57 17.33
N ARG A 2 20.98 -15.70 16.88
CA ARG A 2 20.33 -15.81 15.55
C ARG A 2 18.84 -15.43 15.57
N THR A 3 18.19 -15.54 16.74
CA THR A 3 16.77 -15.22 16.90
C THR A 3 16.58 -13.71 16.89
N ILE A 4 15.69 -13.23 16.03
CA ILE A 4 15.21 -11.86 16.00
C ILE A 4 13.95 -11.82 16.86
N ILE A 5 13.99 -11.00 17.92
CA ILE A 5 12.85 -10.85 18.83
C ILE A 5 12.09 -9.57 18.52
N GLU A 6 10.87 -9.47 19.02
CA GLU A 6 10.10 -8.23 19.02
C GLU A 6 10.85 -7.17 19.82
N PRO A 7 11.09 -5.96 19.25
CA PRO A 7 11.79 -4.88 19.96
C PRO A 7 10.87 -4.09 20.91
N PHE A 8 9.74 -4.70 21.32
CA PHE A 8 8.74 -4.10 22.21
C PHE A 8 8.13 -5.15 23.15
N ARG A 9 7.47 -4.68 24.21
CA ARG A 9 6.67 -5.48 25.12
C ARG A 9 5.19 -5.12 24.94
N ILE A 10 4.31 -6.12 24.99
CA ILE A 10 2.88 -5.92 24.92
C ILE A 10 2.38 -5.47 26.30
N LYS A 11 1.83 -4.24 26.40
CA LYS A 11 1.25 -3.67 27.61
C LYS A 11 -0.26 -3.49 27.54
N MET A 12 -0.83 -3.54 26.35
CA MET A 12 -2.27 -3.45 26.11
C MET A 12 -2.69 -4.58 25.18
N THR A 13 -3.84 -5.18 25.43
CA THR A 13 -4.38 -6.28 24.64
C THR A 13 -5.82 -5.98 24.24
N GLU A 14 -6.19 -6.45 23.05
CA GLU A 14 -7.55 -6.46 22.54
C GLU A 14 -7.95 -7.90 22.26
N ALA A 15 -9.17 -8.29 22.68
CA ALA A 15 -9.66 -9.64 22.48
C ALA A 15 -9.88 -9.94 20.98
N VAL A 16 -9.37 -11.08 20.52
CA VAL A 16 -9.58 -11.55 19.14
C VAL A 16 -10.95 -12.27 19.07
N PRO A 17 -11.85 -11.89 18.13
CA PRO A 17 -13.11 -12.60 17.94
C PRO A 17 -12.87 -14.03 17.45
N ILE A 18 -13.42 -15.02 18.17
CA ILE A 18 -13.40 -16.44 17.76
C ILE A 18 -14.76 -16.80 17.20
N THR A 19 -14.83 -17.07 15.90
CA THR A 19 -16.09 -17.32 15.19
C THR A 19 -16.20 -18.77 14.71
N THR A 20 -17.44 -19.30 14.65
CA THR A 20 -17.69 -20.64 14.11
C THR A 20 -17.76 -20.64 12.57
N PRO A 21 -17.48 -21.76 11.89
CA PRO A 21 -17.64 -21.87 10.44
C PRO A 21 -19.04 -21.50 9.94
N ALA A 22 -20.09 -21.92 10.65
CA ALA A 22 -21.47 -21.59 10.30
C ALA A 22 -21.75 -20.09 10.39
N HIS A 23 -21.24 -19.42 11.43
CA HIS A 23 -21.34 -17.98 11.58
C HIS A 23 -20.63 -17.25 10.41
N ARG A 24 -19.39 -17.63 10.09
CA ARG A 24 -18.62 -17.03 8.99
C ARG A 24 -19.31 -17.21 7.64
N ALA A 25 -19.88 -18.40 7.37
CA ALA A 25 -20.62 -18.67 6.15
C ALA A 25 -21.87 -17.76 6.01
N LYS A 26 -22.62 -17.56 7.10
CA LYS A 26 -23.75 -16.63 7.15
C LYS A 26 -23.30 -15.20 6.87
N LYS A 27 -22.26 -14.71 7.58
CA LYS A 27 -21.76 -13.34 7.46
C LYS A 27 -21.19 -13.03 6.09
N LEU A 28 -20.43 -13.94 5.49
CA LEU A 28 -19.92 -13.76 4.13
C LEU A 28 -21.04 -13.64 3.10
N LYS A 29 -22.11 -14.41 3.25
CA LYS A 29 -23.29 -14.29 2.36
C LYS A 29 -24.03 -12.97 2.56
N GLU A 30 -24.19 -12.49 3.79
CA GLU A 30 -24.74 -11.18 4.13
C GLU A 30 -23.88 -10.06 3.51
N ALA A 31 -22.56 -10.17 3.59
CA ALA A 31 -21.58 -9.28 2.97
C ALA A 31 -21.46 -9.43 1.44
N ARG A 32 -22.36 -10.17 0.78
CA ARG A 32 -22.34 -10.35 -0.67
C ARG A 32 -21.00 -10.81 -1.22
N TYR A 33 -20.30 -11.69 -0.48
CA TYR A 33 -18.96 -12.20 -0.81
C TYR A 33 -17.89 -11.13 -1.01
N ASN A 34 -18.08 -9.93 -0.43
CA ASN A 34 -17.09 -8.86 -0.39
C ASN A 34 -16.59 -8.68 1.05
N VAL A 35 -15.34 -9.00 1.28
CA VAL A 35 -14.72 -8.94 2.62
C VAL A 35 -14.62 -7.51 3.19
N PHE A 36 -14.74 -6.46 2.36
CA PHE A 36 -14.84 -5.08 2.82
C PHE A 36 -16.18 -4.76 3.52
N LEU A 37 -17.21 -5.56 3.29
CA LEU A 37 -18.55 -5.40 3.86
C LEU A 37 -18.76 -6.27 5.12
N LEU A 38 -17.73 -6.98 5.59
CA LEU A 38 -17.75 -7.71 6.86
C LEU A 38 -17.50 -6.78 8.03
N ASP A 39 -18.23 -6.97 9.11
CA ASP A 39 -18.00 -6.26 10.36
C ASP A 39 -16.69 -6.71 11.01
N ALA A 40 -15.96 -5.79 11.65
CA ALA A 40 -14.70 -6.12 12.34
C ALA A 40 -14.88 -7.16 13.45
N ALA A 41 -16.03 -7.17 14.13
CA ALA A 41 -16.37 -8.16 15.16
C ALA A 41 -16.48 -9.59 14.64
N ASP A 42 -16.59 -9.79 13.33
CA ASP A 42 -16.68 -11.10 12.70
C ASP A 42 -15.32 -11.60 12.15
N ILE A 43 -14.22 -10.83 12.37
CA ILE A 43 -12.89 -11.11 11.84
C ILE A 43 -11.95 -11.59 12.93
N THR A 44 -11.41 -12.80 12.80
CA THR A 44 -10.44 -13.35 13.76
C THR A 44 -9.04 -12.76 13.56
N ILE A 45 -8.55 -12.74 12.32
CA ILE A 45 -7.26 -12.12 11.97
C ILE A 45 -7.45 -11.20 10.76
N ASP A 46 -7.15 -9.90 10.94
CA ASP A 46 -7.34 -8.91 9.91
C ASP A 46 -6.03 -8.53 9.21
N LEU A 47 -5.84 -9.07 8.02
CA LEU A 47 -4.72 -8.78 7.12
C LEU A 47 -5.17 -7.99 5.88
N LEU A 48 -6.31 -7.28 5.97
CA LEU A 48 -6.86 -6.48 4.87
C LEU A 48 -5.89 -5.35 4.48
N THR A 49 -5.35 -4.67 5.49
CA THR A 49 -4.49 -3.50 5.30
C THR A 49 -3.53 -3.29 6.47
N ASP A 50 -2.38 -2.72 6.17
CA ASP A 50 -1.43 -2.20 7.15
C ASP A 50 -1.62 -0.69 7.43
N SER A 51 -2.67 -0.09 6.83
CA SER A 51 -2.90 1.36 6.88
C SER A 51 -3.84 1.74 8.03
N GLY A 52 -3.28 2.35 9.08
CA GLY A 52 -4.04 2.84 10.22
C GLY A 52 -4.52 1.77 11.20
N THR A 53 -4.07 0.53 11.03
CA THR A 53 -4.44 -0.63 11.85
C THR A 53 -3.33 -1.08 12.81
N GLY A 54 -2.26 -0.29 12.91
CA GLY A 54 -1.13 -0.59 13.79
C GLY A 54 -1.38 -0.20 15.25
N ALA A 55 -0.62 -0.82 16.16
CA ALA A 55 -0.58 -0.43 17.56
C ALA A 55 0.41 0.71 17.78
N MET A 56 0.02 1.69 18.57
CA MET A 56 0.87 2.81 18.99
C MET A 56 1.81 2.40 20.14
N SER A 57 2.97 3.04 20.19
CA SER A 57 3.92 2.90 21.30
C SER A 57 3.47 3.68 22.53
N ASP A 58 4.07 3.39 23.70
CA ASP A 58 3.87 4.17 24.92
C ASP A 58 4.32 5.63 24.74
N ARG A 59 5.37 5.89 23.91
CA ARG A 59 5.79 7.25 23.53
C ARG A 59 4.73 7.97 22.68
N GLN A 60 4.07 7.26 21.76
CA GLN A 60 2.97 7.83 20.97
C GLN A 60 1.75 8.13 21.86
N TRP A 61 1.41 7.24 22.81
CA TRP A 61 0.33 7.48 23.78
C TRP A 61 0.65 8.68 24.67
N ALA A 62 1.89 8.81 25.15
CA ALA A 62 2.32 9.98 25.93
C ALA A 62 2.24 11.27 25.09
N ALA A 63 2.68 11.24 23.84
CA ALA A 63 2.62 12.38 22.92
C ALA A 63 1.17 12.82 22.65
N LEU A 64 0.24 11.85 22.49
CA LEU A 64 -1.17 12.12 22.33
C LEU A 64 -1.74 12.95 23.48
N MET A 65 -1.29 12.70 24.72
CA MET A 65 -1.70 13.47 25.92
C MET A 65 -1.09 14.87 25.97
N MET A 66 -0.06 15.15 25.17
CA MET A 66 0.60 16.46 25.08
C MET A 66 0.03 17.35 23.96
N GLY A 67 -0.98 16.87 23.24
CA GLY A 67 -1.56 17.58 22.11
C GLY A 67 -2.04 18.98 22.45
N ASP A 68 -1.61 19.96 21.64
CA ASP A 68 -2.10 21.34 21.67
C ASP A 68 -3.13 21.52 20.56
N GLU A 69 -4.37 21.78 20.97
CA GLU A 69 -5.52 21.90 20.05
C GLU A 69 -5.76 23.35 19.59
N SER A 70 -4.76 24.23 19.68
CA SER A 70 -4.84 25.59 19.15
C SER A 70 -5.11 25.57 17.64
N TYR A 71 -6.05 26.39 17.17
CA TYR A 71 -6.52 26.39 15.77
C TYR A 71 -5.42 26.73 14.76
N ALA A 72 -4.52 27.64 15.12
CA ALA A 72 -3.46 28.12 14.23
C ALA A 72 -2.11 28.12 14.95
N GLY A 73 -1.09 27.51 14.34
CA GLY A 73 0.30 27.58 14.81
C GLY A 73 0.49 26.90 16.18
N SER A 74 -0.18 25.78 16.42
CA SER A 74 -0.03 25.02 17.67
C SER A 74 1.41 24.49 17.87
N ASP A 75 1.78 24.28 19.13
CA ASP A 75 3.07 23.61 19.44
C ASP A 75 3.16 22.23 18.80
N SER A 76 2.05 21.50 18.73
CA SER A 76 1.98 20.19 18.06
C SER A 76 2.26 20.28 16.56
N TRP A 77 1.77 21.35 15.90
CA TRP A 77 2.12 21.65 14.52
C TRP A 77 3.61 21.86 14.34
N HIS A 78 4.23 22.69 15.17
CA HIS A 78 5.65 22.97 15.06
C HIS A 78 6.52 21.72 15.26
N ARG A 79 6.16 20.85 16.21
CA ARG A 79 6.87 19.56 16.43
C ARG A 79 6.70 18.63 15.23
N PHE A 80 5.50 18.53 14.68
CA PHE A 80 5.23 17.75 13.47
C PHE A 80 6.04 18.29 12.27
N GLU A 81 5.95 19.59 12.01
CA GLU A 81 6.66 20.24 10.91
C GLU A 81 8.17 20.04 11.00
N GLN A 82 8.76 20.28 12.18
CA GLN A 82 10.18 20.06 12.43
C GLN A 82 10.60 18.62 12.18
N THR A 83 9.78 17.66 12.60
CA THR A 83 10.06 16.24 12.38
C THR A 83 10.04 15.89 10.88
N VAL A 84 9.03 16.35 10.15
CA VAL A 84 8.95 16.12 8.70
C VAL A 84 10.12 16.79 7.99
N LYS A 85 10.45 18.05 8.32
CA LYS A 85 11.61 18.77 7.76
C LYS A 85 12.93 18.07 8.07
N LYS A 86 13.10 17.55 9.29
CA LYS A 86 14.29 16.79 9.67
C LYS A 86 14.50 15.54 8.80
N ILE A 87 13.42 14.84 8.46
CA ILE A 87 13.48 13.62 7.65
C ILE A 87 13.62 13.95 6.16
N THR A 88 12.87 14.93 5.68
CA THR A 88 12.70 15.16 4.23
C THR A 88 13.55 16.31 3.67
N GLY A 89 13.88 17.31 4.50
CA GLY A 89 14.55 18.52 4.07
C GLY A 89 13.68 19.51 3.28
N PHE A 90 12.37 19.24 3.10
CA PHE A 90 11.48 20.13 2.36
C PHE A 90 11.18 21.41 3.13
N THR A 91 11.05 22.51 2.39
CA THR A 91 10.77 23.85 2.93
C THR A 91 9.33 23.97 3.44
N HIS A 92 8.37 23.48 2.66
CA HIS A 92 6.94 23.58 2.94
C HIS A 92 6.38 22.22 3.33
N VAL A 93 5.59 22.20 4.41
CA VAL A 93 4.94 20.99 4.94
C VAL A 93 3.46 21.30 5.21
N PHE A 94 2.57 20.45 4.74
CA PHE A 94 1.12 20.57 4.93
C PHE A 94 0.55 19.26 5.43
N PRO A 95 0.03 19.19 6.66
CA PRO A 95 -0.69 18.02 7.14
C PRO A 95 -2.01 17.85 6.38
N THR A 96 -2.49 16.62 6.31
CA THR A 96 -3.81 16.26 5.81
C THR A 96 -4.37 15.15 6.69
N HIS A 97 -5.70 14.99 6.75
CA HIS A 97 -6.31 13.96 7.60
C HIS A 97 -5.91 12.53 7.16
N GLN A 98 -5.47 12.35 5.90
CA GLN A 98 -4.88 11.08 5.39
C GLN A 98 -4.18 11.30 4.04
N GLY A 99 -3.36 10.32 3.63
CA GLY A 99 -2.55 10.42 2.41
C GLY A 99 -3.35 10.66 1.13
N ARG A 100 -4.53 10.03 0.97
CA ARG A 100 -5.37 10.26 -0.22
C ARG A 100 -5.91 11.68 -0.36
N ALA A 101 -5.98 12.44 0.74
CA ALA A 101 -6.30 13.85 0.68
C ALA A 101 -5.13 14.65 0.10
N ALA A 102 -3.89 14.36 0.51
CA ALA A 102 -2.70 14.95 -0.11
C ALA A 102 -2.61 14.62 -1.61
N GLU A 103 -2.87 13.37 -2.00
CA GLU A 103 -2.94 12.95 -3.41
C GLU A 103 -4.01 13.71 -4.19
N ARG A 104 -5.20 13.87 -3.59
CA ARG A 104 -6.33 14.59 -4.19
C ARG A 104 -6.01 16.05 -4.45
N ILE A 105 -5.44 16.74 -3.45
CA ILE A 105 -5.08 18.15 -3.56
C ILE A 105 -3.96 18.34 -4.60
N LEU A 106 -2.92 17.48 -4.56
CA LEU A 106 -1.84 17.50 -5.55
C LEU A 106 -2.38 17.31 -6.99
N ALA A 107 -3.23 16.30 -7.20
CA ALA A 107 -3.82 16.05 -8.51
C ALA A 107 -4.67 17.23 -8.98
N ALA A 108 -5.55 17.76 -8.14
CA ALA A 108 -6.45 18.86 -8.48
C ALA A 108 -5.71 20.17 -8.79
N THR A 109 -4.56 20.43 -8.13
CA THR A 109 -3.79 21.64 -8.33
C THR A 109 -2.77 21.56 -9.47
N ARG A 110 -2.31 20.36 -9.83
CA ARG A 110 -1.23 20.17 -10.82
C ARG A 110 -1.69 19.56 -12.14
N LEU A 111 -2.79 18.80 -12.15
CA LEU A 111 -3.20 18.06 -13.33
C LEU A 111 -4.38 18.72 -14.06
N LYS A 112 -4.47 18.44 -15.35
CA LYS A 112 -5.55 18.82 -16.25
C LYS A 112 -5.91 17.60 -17.12
N PRO A 113 -7.11 17.57 -17.74
CA PRO A 113 -7.44 16.54 -18.71
C PRO A 113 -6.37 16.41 -19.79
N GLY A 114 -5.98 15.16 -20.09
CA GLY A 114 -4.95 14.83 -21.07
C GLY A 114 -3.49 14.92 -20.59
N HIS A 115 -3.26 15.32 -19.33
CA HIS A 115 -1.94 15.16 -18.71
C HIS A 115 -1.63 13.67 -18.44
N VAL A 116 -0.35 13.33 -18.33
CA VAL A 116 0.14 11.98 -18.06
C VAL A 116 1.04 12.03 -16.83
N VAL A 117 0.84 11.11 -15.90
CA VAL A 117 1.70 10.93 -14.72
C VAL A 117 2.38 9.58 -14.82
N PRO A 118 3.68 9.53 -15.20
CA PRO A 118 4.45 8.29 -15.14
C PRO A 118 4.84 7.96 -13.69
N ASN A 119 4.74 6.68 -13.33
CA ASN A 119 5.15 6.14 -12.03
C ASN A 119 5.76 4.74 -12.23
N ASN A 120 6.49 4.23 -11.25
CA ASN A 120 6.87 2.81 -11.25
C ASN A 120 5.60 1.93 -11.24
N SER A 121 4.65 2.21 -10.34
CA SER A 121 3.28 1.66 -10.40
C SER A 121 2.38 2.43 -9.45
N HIS A 122 1.23 2.89 -9.93
CA HIS A 122 0.27 3.61 -9.11
C HIS A 122 -0.52 2.66 -8.21
N PHE A 123 -0.75 3.10 -6.98
CA PHE A 123 -1.72 2.47 -6.11
C PHE A 123 -3.15 2.92 -6.49
N ASP A 124 -4.16 2.24 -5.97
CA ASP A 124 -5.57 2.44 -6.36
C ASP A 124 -6.05 3.89 -6.19
N THR A 125 -5.81 4.50 -5.01
CA THR A 125 -6.24 5.88 -4.72
C THR A 125 -5.45 6.91 -5.51
N THR A 126 -4.14 6.71 -5.70
CA THR A 126 -3.30 7.58 -6.50
C THR A 126 -3.77 7.60 -7.95
N ARG A 127 -3.99 6.41 -8.55
CA ARG A 127 -4.57 6.25 -9.89
C ARG A 127 -5.93 6.92 -9.99
N ALA A 128 -6.83 6.62 -9.05
CA ALA A 128 -8.18 7.17 -9.06
C ALA A 128 -8.19 8.71 -8.99
N ASN A 129 -7.32 9.33 -8.17
CA ASN A 129 -7.22 10.79 -8.10
C ASN A 129 -6.68 11.41 -9.39
N ILE A 130 -5.72 10.78 -10.07
CA ILE A 130 -5.19 11.20 -11.37
C ILE A 130 -6.27 11.08 -12.45
N GLU A 131 -6.93 9.94 -12.54
CA GLU A 131 -7.96 9.68 -13.55
C GLU A 131 -9.24 10.51 -13.34
N TYR A 132 -9.57 10.82 -12.08
CA TYR A 132 -10.71 11.66 -11.74
C TYR A 132 -10.63 13.09 -12.31
N VAL A 133 -9.43 13.64 -12.45
CA VAL A 133 -9.22 14.95 -13.08
C VAL A 133 -9.02 14.85 -14.61
N GLY A 134 -9.24 13.67 -15.20
CA GLY A 134 -9.10 13.41 -16.65
C GLY A 134 -7.65 13.23 -17.13
N ALA A 135 -6.70 13.03 -16.22
CA ALA A 135 -5.32 12.70 -16.55
C ALA A 135 -5.11 11.18 -16.66
N VAL A 136 -3.96 10.75 -17.14
CA VAL A 136 -3.61 9.35 -17.36
C VAL A 136 -2.51 8.93 -16.38
N ALA A 137 -2.73 7.84 -15.65
CA ALA A 137 -1.74 7.18 -14.81
C ALA A 137 -1.00 6.10 -15.62
N GLU A 138 0.29 6.32 -15.95
CA GLU A 138 1.11 5.39 -16.75
C GLU A 138 2.13 4.64 -15.88
N ASP A 139 2.00 3.30 -15.81
CA ASP A 139 2.86 2.43 -15.00
C ASP A 139 4.08 1.96 -15.79
N LEU A 140 5.27 2.17 -15.23
CA LEU A 140 6.56 1.94 -15.88
C LEU A 140 7.47 1.01 -15.06
N LEU A 141 6.89 0.00 -14.43
CA LEU A 141 7.65 -1.00 -13.67
C LEU A 141 8.59 -1.78 -14.62
N THR A 142 9.78 -2.14 -14.14
CA THR A 142 10.73 -2.96 -14.94
C THR A 142 10.15 -4.33 -15.27
N ALA A 143 10.65 -4.97 -16.33
CA ALA A 143 10.27 -6.34 -16.68
C ALA A 143 10.49 -7.33 -15.52
N LYS A 144 11.61 -7.20 -14.77
CA LYS A 144 11.88 -8.00 -13.57
C LYS A 144 10.86 -7.72 -12.46
N GLY A 145 10.39 -6.48 -12.32
CA GLY A 145 9.33 -6.11 -11.39
C GLY A 145 7.97 -6.71 -11.77
N MET A 146 7.74 -6.96 -13.05
CA MET A 146 6.53 -7.62 -13.55
C MET A 146 6.54 -9.13 -13.34
N ASP A 147 7.70 -9.77 -13.28
CA ASP A 147 7.85 -11.21 -13.04
C ASP A 147 7.64 -11.49 -11.53
N LEU A 148 6.59 -12.23 -11.19
CA LEU A 148 6.25 -12.56 -9.79
C LEU A 148 7.31 -13.42 -9.11
N TYR A 149 8.04 -14.22 -9.87
CA TYR A 149 8.97 -15.23 -9.38
C TYR A 149 10.46 -14.90 -9.54
N ALA A 150 10.78 -13.79 -10.19
CA ALA A 150 12.16 -13.31 -10.26
C ALA A 150 12.70 -13.02 -8.86
N ASP A 151 13.70 -13.75 -8.43
CA ASP A 151 14.33 -13.61 -7.12
C ASP A 151 15.48 -12.59 -7.18
N THR A 152 15.12 -11.33 -7.37
CA THR A 152 16.05 -10.21 -7.46
C THR A 152 15.62 -9.08 -6.54
N PRO A 153 16.56 -8.36 -5.90
CA PRO A 153 16.23 -7.21 -5.07
C PRO A 153 15.64 -6.06 -5.92
N PHE A 154 14.94 -5.15 -5.28
CA PHE A 154 14.47 -3.88 -5.88
C PHE A 154 13.54 -4.05 -7.10
N LYS A 155 12.63 -5.01 -7.04
CA LYS A 155 11.61 -5.21 -8.08
C LYS A 155 10.62 -4.05 -8.19
N GLY A 156 10.62 -3.10 -7.26
CA GLY A 156 9.87 -1.86 -7.33
C GLY A 156 10.48 -0.81 -8.27
N ASN A 157 11.65 -1.05 -8.87
CA ASN A 157 12.33 -0.10 -9.74
C ASN A 157 11.52 0.27 -10.98
N MET A 158 11.59 1.56 -11.36
CA MET A 158 11.05 2.07 -12.62
C MET A 158 12.00 1.78 -13.78
N ASP A 159 11.46 1.44 -14.93
CA ASP A 159 12.19 1.29 -16.18
C ASP A 159 12.50 2.67 -16.78
N ILE A 160 13.78 3.04 -16.78
CA ILE A 160 14.25 4.36 -17.23
C ILE A 160 14.09 4.55 -18.75
N ALA A 161 14.26 3.50 -19.53
CA ALA A 161 14.06 3.58 -20.98
C ALA A 161 12.59 3.82 -21.32
N ARG A 162 11.66 3.14 -20.62
CA ARG A 162 10.22 3.38 -20.75
C ARG A 162 9.83 4.76 -20.26
N LEU A 163 10.44 5.28 -19.17
CA LEU A 163 10.22 6.66 -18.71
C LEU A 163 10.60 7.67 -19.80
N GLU A 164 11.77 7.51 -20.39
CA GLU A 164 12.21 8.40 -21.46
C GLU A 164 11.32 8.28 -22.71
N ALA A 165 10.91 7.08 -23.08
CA ALA A 165 9.97 6.83 -24.18
C ALA A 165 8.59 7.48 -23.91
N CYS A 166 8.08 7.38 -22.67
CA CYS A 166 6.85 8.04 -22.24
C CYS A 166 6.96 9.57 -22.42
N ILE A 167 8.06 10.18 -21.96
CA ILE A 167 8.29 11.63 -22.09
C ILE A 167 8.34 12.04 -23.57
N LYS A 168 9.06 11.30 -24.41
CA LYS A 168 9.15 11.59 -25.86
C LYS A 168 7.81 11.41 -26.58
N LYS A 169 7.03 10.40 -26.19
CA LYS A 169 5.69 10.11 -26.78
C LYS A 169 4.67 11.20 -26.50
N HIS A 170 4.60 11.66 -25.24
CA HIS A 170 3.54 12.58 -24.81
C HIS A 170 3.94 14.06 -24.87
N GLY A 171 5.25 14.36 -24.86
CA GLY A 171 5.80 15.69 -24.68
C GLY A 171 5.88 16.10 -23.21
N LYS A 172 6.93 16.81 -22.82
CA LYS A 172 7.17 17.23 -21.43
C LYS A 172 6.05 18.12 -20.88
N GLU A 173 5.40 18.89 -21.74
CA GLU A 173 4.31 19.81 -21.38
C GLU A 173 3.06 19.07 -20.86
N LYS A 174 2.89 17.80 -21.23
CA LYS A 174 1.80 16.96 -20.74
C LYS A 174 2.17 16.15 -19.50
N ILE A 175 3.41 16.29 -18.99
CA ILE A 175 3.89 15.58 -17.81
C ILE A 175 4.27 16.60 -16.73
N PRO A 176 3.30 17.12 -15.95
CA PRO A 176 3.56 18.15 -14.92
C PRO A 176 4.49 17.68 -13.82
N PHE A 177 4.51 16.38 -13.55
CA PHE A 177 5.43 15.70 -12.65
C PHE A 177 5.46 14.19 -12.95
N ALA A 178 6.52 13.51 -12.55
CA ALA A 178 6.58 12.07 -12.48
C ALA A 178 6.57 11.62 -11.01
N MET A 179 6.12 10.40 -10.75
CA MET A 179 6.08 9.83 -9.40
C MET A 179 7.00 8.62 -9.27
N VAL A 180 7.39 8.33 -8.03
CA VAL A 180 7.92 7.02 -7.64
C VAL A 180 7.32 6.64 -6.29
N THR A 181 6.75 5.44 -6.20
CA THR A 181 6.12 4.92 -4.97
C THR A 181 7.08 4.00 -4.24
N VAL A 182 7.40 4.31 -3.00
CA VAL A 182 8.28 3.55 -2.13
C VAL A 182 7.56 3.15 -0.82
N THR A 183 7.48 1.83 -0.51
CA THR A 183 7.73 0.67 -1.39
C THR A 183 6.60 0.52 -2.40
N ASN A 184 6.87 -0.12 -3.55
CA ASN A 184 5.87 -0.34 -4.59
C ASN A 184 4.83 -1.38 -4.16
N ASN A 185 3.67 -0.92 -3.67
CA ASN A 185 2.62 -1.77 -3.11
C ASN A 185 2.01 -2.69 -4.18
N THR A 186 1.60 -2.14 -5.31
CA THR A 186 0.97 -2.88 -6.43
C THR A 186 1.90 -3.96 -7.01
N GLY A 187 3.20 -3.73 -6.94
CA GLY A 187 4.24 -4.66 -7.38
C GLY A 187 4.59 -5.78 -6.38
N GLY A 188 3.85 -5.91 -5.27
CA GLY A 188 4.15 -6.91 -4.24
C GLY A 188 4.89 -6.34 -3.02
N GLY A 189 4.74 -5.03 -2.73
CA GLY A 189 5.43 -4.37 -1.62
C GLY A 189 6.94 -4.23 -1.86
N GLN A 190 7.35 -4.19 -3.11
CA GLN A 190 8.76 -4.28 -3.52
C GLN A 190 9.50 -2.94 -3.35
N PRO A 191 10.75 -2.97 -2.84
CA PRO A 191 11.55 -1.76 -2.66
C PRO A 191 12.07 -1.19 -3.99
N VAL A 192 12.41 0.10 -3.93
CA VAL A 192 13.09 0.85 -4.99
C VAL A 192 14.51 1.17 -4.55
N SER A 193 15.51 0.89 -5.39
CA SER A 193 16.91 1.17 -5.07
C SER A 193 17.22 2.68 -5.14
N MET A 194 18.18 3.14 -4.36
CA MET A 194 18.69 4.50 -4.46
C MET A 194 19.26 4.80 -5.84
N ALA A 195 19.95 3.83 -6.44
CA ALA A 195 20.47 3.96 -7.81
C ALA A 195 19.36 4.22 -8.83
N ASN A 196 18.19 3.57 -8.67
CA ASN A 196 17.05 3.81 -9.56
C ASN A 196 16.44 5.20 -9.33
N ILE A 197 16.29 5.64 -8.08
CA ILE A 197 15.77 6.99 -7.77
C ILE A 197 16.70 8.05 -8.37
N LYS A 198 18.02 7.89 -8.25
CA LYS A 198 19.02 8.76 -8.90
C LYS A 198 18.86 8.77 -10.42
N ALA A 199 18.67 7.61 -11.04
CA ALA A 199 18.49 7.50 -12.49
C ALA A 199 17.18 8.15 -12.96
N ILE A 200 16.08 7.98 -12.20
CA ILE A 200 14.81 8.68 -12.45
C ILE A 200 15.03 10.20 -12.41
N LYS A 201 15.62 10.72 -11.32
CA LYS A 201 15.89 12.16 -11.18
C LYS A 201 16.78 12.70 -12.31
N ALA A 202 17.83 11.98 -12.68
CA ALA A 202 18.72 12.37 -13.78
C ALA A 202 17.99 12.39 -15.13
N CYS A 203 17.10 11.43 -15.41
CA CYS A 203 16.25 11.42 -16.59
C CYS A 203 15.31 12.63 -16.61
N LEU A 204 14.54 12.85 -15.55
CA LEU A 204 13.56 13.93 -15.44
C LEU A 204 14.19 15.32 -15.50
N LYS A 205 15.38 15.50 -14.90
CA LYS A 205 16.14 16.77 -14.90
C LYS A 205 16.44 17.25 -16.32
N ARG A 206 16.71 16.34 -17.28
CA ARG A 206 16.97 16.69 -18.68
C ARG A 206 15.77 17.36 -19.37
N TYR A 207 14.57 17.11 -18.88
CA TYR A 207 13.32 17.63 -19.42
C TYR A 207 12.68 18.72 -18.54
N GLY A 208 13.27 19.01 -17.36
CA GLY A 208 12.71 19.96 -16.41
C GLY A 208 11.44 19.46 -15.72
N ILE A 209 11.24 18.13 -15.63
CA ILE A 209 10.06 17.52 -15.01
C ILE A 209 10.34 17.26 -13.53
N PRO A 210 9.47 17.73 -12.60
CA PRO A 210 9.60 17.47 -11.18
C PRO A 210 9.39 15.99 -10.82
N LEU A 211 10.09 15.51 -9.77
CA LEU A 211 9.91 14.20 -9.17
C LEU A 211 9.13 14.30 -7.87
N VAL A 212 8.03 13.59 -7.76
CA VAL A 212 7.25 13.40 -6.53
C VAL A 212 7.46 11.99 -6.00
N ILE A 213 7.81 11.86 -4.71
CA ILE A 213 7.87 10.56 -4.04
C ILE A 213 6.58 10.32 -3.26
N ASP A 214 5.84 9.25 -3.60
CA ASP A 214 4.87 8.67 -2.66
C ASP A 214 5.66 7.88 -1.60
N CYS A 215 5.78 8.47 -0.42
CA CYS A 215 6.70 7.98 0.60
C CYS A 215 6.04 7.19 1.72
N CYS A 216 4.87 6.64 1.50
CA CYS A 216 4.09 5.94 2.53
C CYS A 216 4.88 4.90 3.33
N ARG A 217 5.87 4.24 2.72
CA ARG A 217 6.75 3.25 3.36
C ARG A 217 8.23 3.56 3.12
N PHE A 218 8.59 4.82 3.36
CA PHE A 218 9.94 5.33 3.14
C PHE A 218 10.98 4.67 4.07
N ALA A 219 10.62 4.39 5.31
CA ALA A 219 11.51 3.76 6.28
C ALA A 219 11.73 2.28 5.96
N GLU A 220 10.67 1.55 5.55
CA GLU A 220 10.82 0.19 5.01
C GLU A 220 11.74 0.20 3.79
N ASN A 221 11.56 1.15 2.86
CA ASN A 221 12.40 1.26 1.66
C ASN A 221 13.87 1.60 2.02
N ALA A 222 14.11 2.49 2.98
CA ALA A 222 15.44 2.82 3.47
C ALA A 222 16.13 1.60 4.09
N TYR A 223 15.38 0.75 4.82
CA TYR A 223 15.91 -0.49 5.36
C TYR A 223 16.33 -1.47 4.25
N PHE A 224 15.53 -1.64 3.21
CA PHE A 224 15.91 -2.47 2.07
C PHE A 224 17.16 -1.95 1.34
N ILE A 225 17.29 -0.63 1.18
CA ILE A 225 18.49 0.00 0.62
C ILE A 225 19.70 -0.32 1.51
N GLN A 226 19.57 -0.16 2.83
CA GLN A 226 20.63 -0.47 3.78
C GLN A 226 21.09 -1.95 3.68
N GLN A 227 20.13 -2.87 3.58
CA GLN A 227 20.43 -4.32 3.59
C GLN A 227 20.98 -4.83 2.25
N TYR A 228 20.51 -4.30 1.12
CA TYR A 228 20.72 -4.94 -0.19
C TYR A 228 21.46 -4.05 -1.21
N GLU A 229 21.63 -2.74 -0.97
CA GLU A 229 22.31 -1.88 -1.92
C GLU A 229 23.78 -1.64 -1.49
N LYS A 230 24.71 -1.83 -2.43
CA LYS A 230 26.14 -1.65 -2.17
C LYS A 230 26.44 -0.21 -1.72
N GLY A 231 27.19 -0.08 -0.62
CA GLY A 231 27.62 1.22 -0.07
C GLY A 231 26.68 1.80 1.00
N TYR A 232 25.54 1.15 1.31
CA TYR A 232 24.56 1.68 2.27
C TYR A 232 24.54 0.97 3.63
N LYS A 233 25.22 -0.17 3.76
CA LYS A 233 25.18 -1.03 4.97
C LYS A 233 25.49 -0.31 6.30
N HIS A 234 26.33 0.71 6.28
CA HIS A 234 26.76 1.44 7.47
C HIS A 234 26.06 2.79 7.66
N LYS A 235 25.14 3.15 6.78
CA LYS A 235 24.35 4.37 6.91
C LYS A 235 23.13 4.12 7.80
N THR A 236 22.77 5.12 8.61
CA THR A 236 21.51 5.09 9.36
C THR A 236 20.32 5.18 8.42
N LEU A 237 19.15 4.64 8.82
CA LEU A 237 17.93 4.73 8.01
C LEU A 237 17.51 6.17 7.76
N LEU A 238 17.73 7.05 8.76
CA LEU A 238 17.50 8.50 8.59
C LEU A 238 18.38 9.09 7.49
N ALA A 239 19.68 8.79 7.46
CA ALA A 239 20.59 9.30 6.44
C ALA A 239 20.21 8.80 5.03
N ILE A 240 19.75 7.55 4.91
CA ILE A 240 19.28 7.00 3.65
C ILE A 240 17.97 7.69 3.21
N ALA A 241 17.03 7.90 4.13
CA ALA A 241 15.79 8.62 3.85
C ALA A 241 16.08 10.06 3.40
N GLN A 242 16.95 10.78 4.09
CA GLN A 242 17.37 12.14 3.70
C GLN A 242 18.00 12.17 2.31
N GLU A 243 18.87 11.21 1.97
CA GLU A 243 19.44 11.10 0.62
C GLU A 243 18.37 10.86 -0.45
N MET A 244 17.36 10.04 -0.13
CA MET A 244 16.24 9.76 -1.03
C MET A 244 15.39 11.02 -1.27
N PHE A 245 15.01 11.74 -0.22
CA PHE A 245 14.19 12.95 -0.32
C PHE A 245 14.93 14.11 -0.97
N ALA A 246 16.24 14.21 -0.82
CA ALA A 246 17.06 15.22 -1.50
C ALA A 246 17.02 15.12 -3.05
N LEU A 247 16.61 13.97 -3.59
CA LEU A 247 16.40 13.77 -5.02
C LEU A 247 15.01 14.19 -5.50
N ALA A 248 14.05 14.41 -4.60
CA ALA A 248 12.67 14.75 -4.92
C ALA A 248 12.42 16.28 -4.90
N ASP A 249 11.41 16.71 -5.62
CA ASP A 249 10.91 18.09 -5.61
C ASP A 249 9.69 18.25 -4.68
N ALA A 250 8.99 17.14 -4.44
CA ALA A 250 7.86 17.05 -3.50
C ALA A 250 7.62 15.61 -3.05
N THR A 251 6.78 15.45 -2.02
CA THR A 251 6.35 14.15 -1.51
C THR A 251 4.92 14.17 -1.02
N THR A 252 4.23 13.02 -1.16
CA THR A 252 2.96 12.72 -0.49
C THR A 252 3.15 11.59 0.49
N MET A 253 2.49 11.65 1.65
CA MET A 253 2.59 10.65 2.71
C MET A 253 1.22 10.27 3.25
N SER A 254 0.99 8.98 3.42
CA SER A 254 -0.02 8.49 4.36
C SER A 254 0.70 8.07 5.65
N ALA A 255 0.53 8.85 6.71
CA ALA A 255 1.12 8.57 8.03
C ALA A 255 0.55 7.29 8.69
N LYS A 256 -0.52 6.76 8.13
CA LYS A 256 -1.15 5.49 8.54
C LYS A 256 -0.27 4.26 8.26
N LYS A 257 0.93 4.41 7.72
CA LYS A 257 1.91 3.36 7.44
C LYS A 257 3.19 3.61 8.24
N ASP A 258 4.25 4.14 7.64
CA ASP A 258 5.51 4.42 8.37
C ASP A 258 5.42 5.64 9.31
N GLY A 259 4.32 6.38 9.34
CA GLY A 259 4.02 7.29 10.43
C GLY A 259 3.54 6.59 11.70
N LEU A 260 3.35 5.26 11.67
CA LEU A 260 2.88 4.41 12.78
C LEU A 260 1.61 4.94 13.47
N ALA A 261 0.83 5.77 12.78
CA ALA A 261 -0.37 6.42 13.28
C ALA A 261 -1.64 5.78 12.72
N ASN A 262 -2.76 5.98 13.41
CA ASN A 262 -4.06 5.45 12.97
C ASN A 262 -4.77 6.39 12.00
N ILE A 263 -4.34 7.63 11.91
CA ILE A 263 -4.84 8.68 11.01
C ILE A 263 -3.67 9.52 10.49
N GLY A 264 -3.93 10.37 9.50
CA GLY A 264 -3.01 11.40 9.08
C GLY A 264 -2.25 11.12 7.79
N GLY A 265 -1.72 12.19 7.27
CA GLY A 265 -0.85 12.26 6.11
C GLY A 265 -0.28 13.67 5.96
N PHE A 266 0.51 13.87 4.92
CA PHE A 266 1.02 15.20 4.57
C PHE A 266 1.42 15.29 3.10
N PHE A 267 1.52 16.52 2.64
CA PHE A 267 2.25 16.91 1.44
C PHE A 267 3.43 17.78 1.85
N ALA A 268 4.58 17.63 1.21
CA ALA A 268 5.71 18.52 1.41
C ALA A 268 6.43 18.79 0.09
N CYS A 269 6.97 20.03 -0.09
CA CYS A 269 7.64 20.43 -1.31
C CYS A 269 8.61 21.59 -1.07
N ASN A 270 9.45 21.90 -2.09
CA ASN A 270 10.35 23.04 -2.09
C ASN A 270 9.85 24.23 -2.94
N SER A 271 8.81 24.04 -3.76
CA SER A 271 8.29 25.07 -4.65
C SER A 271 7.27 25.96 -3.94
N ASP A 272 7.54 27.28 -3.82
CA ASP A 272 6.60 28.25 -3.26
C ASP A 272 5.26 28.27 -4.01
N ARG A 273 5.30 28.17 -5.33
CA ARG A 273 4.09 28.11 -6.16
C ARG A 273 3.25 26.86 -5.86
N TRP A 274 3.91 25.68 -5.73
CA TRP A 274 3.17 24.47 -5.39
C TRP A 274 2.60 24.56 -3.98
N ALA A 275 3.34 25.14 -3.05
CA ALA A 275 2.92 25.34 -1.68
C ALA A 275 1.71 26.28 -1.59
N GLU A 276 1.71 27.38 -2.35
CA GLU A 276 0.59 28.33 -2.40
C GLU A 276 -0.68 27.67 -2.94
N ASP A 277 -0.59 27.03 -4.12
CA ASP A 277 -1.72 26.35 -4.75
C ASP A 277 -2.27 25.23 -3.87
N PHE A 278 -1.38 24.44 -3.23
CA PHE A 278 -1.77 23.38 -2.31
C PHE A 278 -2.48 23.92 -1.07
N ARG A 279 -1.92 24.97 -0.45
CA ARG A 279 -2.49 25.63 0.73
C ARG A 279 -3.89 26.15 0.47
N ASN A 280 -4.12 26.80 -0.67
CA ASN A 280 -5.41 27.37 -1.02
C ASN A 280 -6.51 26.29 -1.09
N LEU A 281 -6.20 25.14 -1.73
CA LEU A 281 -7.18 24.06 -1.82
C LEU A 281 -7.30 23.28 -0.50
N LEU A 282 -6.21 23.14 0.26
CA LEU A 282 -6.21 22.53 1.59
C LEU A 282 -7.19 23.26 2.53
N ILE A 283 -7.18 24.59 2.55
CA ILE A 283 -8.09 25.40 3.39
C ILE A 283 -9.56 25.08 3.04
N LEU A 284 -9.87 24.90 1.77
CA LEU A 284 -11.23 24.59 1.33
C LEU A 284 -11.68 23.17 1.66
N THR A 285 -10.76 22.21 1.72
CA THR A 285 -11.08 20.78 1.77
C THR A 285 -10.76 20.10 3.09
N GLU A 286 -9.71 20.53 3.78
CA GLU A 286 -9.20 19.88 4.99
C GLU A 286 -9.25 20.79 6.22
N GLY A 287 -9.00 22.09 6.04
CA GLY A 287 -8.94 23.08 7.09
C GLY A 287 -7.67 23.91 7.08
N PHE A 288 -7.37 24.59 8.18
CA PHE A 288 -6.25 25.51 8.25
C PHE A 288 -4.90 24.80 8.07
N PRO A 289 -3.91 25.42 7.41
CA PRO A 289 -2.66 24.74 6.99
C PRO A 289 -1.81 24.16 8.11
N THR A 290 -2.00 24.62 9.34
CA THR A 290 -1.24 24.13 10.49
C THR A 290 -1.91 22.98 11.25
N TYR A 291 -3.08 22.48 10.79
CA TYR A 291 -3.65 21.22 11.28
C TYR A 291 -4.17 20.29 10.18
N GLY A 292 -4.61 20.81 9.01
CA GLY A 292 -4.98 20.00 7.86
C GLY A 292 -6.03 18.91 8.12
N GLY A 293 -7.05 19.21 8.92
CA GLY A 293 -8.10 18.26 9.28
C GLY A 293 -7.72 17.25 10.38
N LEU A 294 -6.59 17.46 11.08
CA LEU A 294 -6.12 16.65 12.21
C LEU A 294 -6.29 17.42 13.54
N ALA A 295 -6.40 16.69 14.64
CA ALA A 295 -6.24 17.26 15.96
C ALA A 295 -4.74 17.42 16.31
N GLY A 296 -4.41 18.33 17.23
CA GLY A 296 -3.02 18.51 17.68
C GLY A 296 -2.41 17.21 18.21
N ARG A 297 -3.18 16.42 18.96
CA ARG A 297 -2.77 15.09 19.43
C ARG A 297 -2.42 14.12 18.32
N ASP A 298 -3.08 14.20 17.14
CA ASP A 298 -2.73 13.35 16.00
C ASP A 298 -1.39 13.77 15.38
N LEU A 299 -1.11 15.07 15.31
CA LEU A 299 0.17 15.61 14.85
C LEU A 299 1.33 15.13 15.71
N GLU A 300 1.14 15.13 17.05
CA GLU A 300 2.13 14.60 18.01
C GLU A 300 2.41 13.12 17.80
N VAL A 301 1.36 12.32 17.67
CA VAL A 301 1.47 10.87 17.42
C VAL A 301 2.25 10.59 16.14
N ILE A 302 1.98 11.35 15.07
CA ILE A 302 2.67 11.19 13.79
C ILE A 302 4.13 11.58 13.92
N ALA A 303 4.45 12.69 14.59
CA ALA A 303 5.81 13.15 14.78
C ALA A 303 6.68 12.09 15.49
N VAL A 304 6.17 11.48 16.55
CA VAL A 304 6.85 10.38 17.26
C VAL A 304 6.96 9.15 16.36
N GLY A 305 5.85 8.74 15.71
CA GLY A 305 5.81 7.54 14.89
C GLY A 305 6.76 7.57 13.70
N LEU A 306 6.91 8.72 13.03
CA LEU A 306 7.86 8.91 11.93
C LEU A 306 9.31 8.65 12.35
N MET A 307 9.69 9.03 13.56
CA MET A 307 11.02 8.77 14.09
C MET A 307 11.20 7.32 14.53
N GLU A 308 10.18 6.72 15.15
CA GLU A 308 10.21 5.30 15.53
C GLU A 308 10.28 4.36 14.32
N ALA A 309 9.67 4.73 13.22
CA ALA A 309 9.76 3.94 11.99
C ALA A 309 11.21 3.84 11.44
N LEU A 310 12.06 4.78 11.77
CA LEU A 310 13.47 4.80 11.39
C LEU A 310 14.38 4.06 12.38
N GLU A 311 13.84 3.44 13.43
CA GLU A 311 14.60 2.58 14.32
C GLU A 311 14.95 1.26 13.61
N GLU A 312 16.24 0.94 13.50
CA GLU A 312 16.71 -0.23 12.74
C GLU A 312 16.18 -1.56 13.31
N GLU A 313 16.10 -1.67 14.64
CA GLU A 313 15.57 -2.86 15.32
C GLU A 313 14.09 -3.09 14.97
N TYR A 314 13.30 -2.01 14.86
CA TYR A 314 11.92 -2.10 14.44
C TYR A 314 11.80 -2.59 12.98
N GLN A 315 12.58 -2.06 12.07
CA GLN A 315 12.57 -2.48 10.67
C GLN A 315 13.08 -3.91 10.49
N ARG A 316 14.10 -4.29 11.23
CA ARG A 316 14.63 -5.66 11.25
C ARG A 316 13.56 -6.68 11.68
N TYR A 317 12.86 -6.39 12.78
CA TYR A 317 11.73 -7.21 13.23
C TYR A 317 10.62 -7.27 12.18
N ARG A 318 10.22 -6.12 11.64
CA ARG A 318 9.18 -6.00 10.62
C ARG A 318 9.46 -6.88 9.39
N HIS A 319 10.66 -6.73 8.85
CA HIS A 319 11.12 -7.52 7.70
C HIS A 319 11.23 -9.02 8.02
N ALA A 320 11.75 -9.36 9.20
CA ALA A 320 11.87 -10.75 9.62
C ALA A 320 10.51 -11.46 9.72
N THR A 321 9.48 -10.77 10.22
CA THR A 321 8.12 -11.33 10.34
C THR A 321 7.53 -11.66 8.97
N VAL A 322 7.66 -10.76 7.99
CA VAL A 322 7.18 -10.99 6.62
C VAL A 322 7.95 -12.14 5.96
N THR A 323 9.29 -12.13 6.10
CA THR A 323 10.17 -13.18 5.54
C THR A 323 9.87 -14.54 6.16
N TYR A 324 9.62 -14.60 7.47
CA TYR A 324 9.22 -15.83 8.16
C TYR A 324 7.99 -16.47 7.53
N MET A 325 6.90 -15.70 7.42
CA MET A 325 5.66 -16.22 6.82
C MET A 325 5.87 -16.62 5.36
N ALA A 326 6.53 -15.76 4.56
CA ALA A 326 6.82 -16.05 3.15
C ALA A 326 7.57 -17.36 2.97
N LYS A 327 8.64 -17.59 3.77
CA LYS A 327 9.41 -18.83 3.74
C LYS A 327 8.54 -20.05 4.05
N ARG A 328 7.74 -19.99 5.12
CA ARG A 328 6.86 -21.09 5.53
C ARG A 328 5.80 -21.43 4.47
N LEU A 329 5.30 -20.41 3.74
CA LEU A 329 4.38 -20.62 2.62
C LEU A 329 5.08 -21.27 1.42
N MET A 330 6.29 -20.81 1.09
CA MET A 330 7.10 -21.43 0.01
C MET A 330 7.44 -22.89 0.34
N ASP A 331 7.81 -23.20 1.58
CA ASP A 331 8.08 -24.58 2.03
C ASP A 331 6.85 -25.51 1.87
N LYS A 332 5.64 -24.95 1.88
CA LYS A 332 4.39 -25.67 1.59
C LYS A 332 4.00 -25.69 0.11
N GLY A 333 4.83 -25.10 -0.78
CA GLY A 333 4.56 -24.99 -2.22
C GLY A 333 3.47 -24.00 -2.58
N ILE A 334 3.07 -23.10 -1.66
CA ILE A 334 2.06 -22.08 -1.91
C ILE A 334 2.68 -20.97 -2.78
N PRO A 335 2.05 -20.61 -3.92
CA PRO A 335 2.60 -19.63 -4.84
C PRO A 335 2.50 -18.21 -4.27
N ILE A 336 3.64 -17.55 -4.11
CA ILE A 336 3.76 -16.16 -3.64
C ILE A 336 4.67 -15.35 -4.53
N VAL A 337 4.55 -14.03 -4.46
CA VAL A 337 5.50 -13.09 -5.07
C VAL A 337 6.86 -13.20 -4.39
N ARG A 338 7.93 -13.31 -5.15
CA ARG A 338 9.32 -13.45 -4.67
C ARG A 338 10.22 -12.34 -5.20
N PRO A 339 11.19 -11.88 -4.39
CA PRO A 339 11.27 -12.06 -2.95
C PRO A 339 10.09 -11.41 -2.23
N PRO A 340 9.83 -11.69 -0.93
CA PRO A 340 8.79 -11.01 -0.16
C PRO A 340 9.11 -9.52 -0.04
N GLY A 341 8.08 -8.68 -0.06
CA GLY A 341 8.21 -7.24 0.17
C GLY A 341 8.28 -6.86 1.65
N GLY A 342 8.10 -5.57 1.96
CA GLY A 342 8.29 -5.05 3.33
C GLY A 342 7.08 -5.23 4.25
N HIS A 343 5.84 -5.10 3.73
CA HIS A 343 4.66 -4.94 4.58
C HIS A 343 3.63 -6.07 4.46
N ALA A 344 3.82 -7.00 3.56
CA ALA A 344 2.83 -8.03 3.23
C ALA A 344 3.45 -9.23 2.53
N VAL A 345 2.75 -10.36 2.61
CA VAL A 345 2.94 -11.47 1.68
C VAL A 345 1.86 -11.40 0.62
N PHE A 346 2.24 -11.58 -0.64
CA PHE A 346 1.33 -11.55 -1.79
C PHE A 346 1.24 -12.94 -2.41
N LEU A 347 0.04 -13.52 -2.37
CA LEU A 347 -0.25 -14.80 -3.04
C LEU A 347 -0.48 -14.54 -4.53
N ASP A 348 0.01 -15.43 -5.39
CA ASP A 348 -0.39 -15.50 -6.79
C ASP A 348 -1.69 -16.30 -6.90
N ALA A 349 -2.83 -15.61 -6.94
CA ALA A 349 -4.15 -16.25 -6.97
C ALA A 349 -4.42 -16.98 -8.28
N ALA A 350 -3.80 -16.59 -9.40
CA ALA A 350 -3.91 -17.32 -10.65
C ALA A 350 -3.22 -18.68 -10.56
N ALA A 351 -2.02 -18.73 -10.00
CA ALA A 351 -1.31 -19.99 -9.76
C ALA A 351 -1.95 -20.81 -8.63
N PHE A 352 -2.59 -20.15 -7.66
CA PHE A 352 -3.33 -20.79 -6.58
C PHE A 352 -4.61 -21.48 -7.08
N CYS A 353 -5.35 -20.84 -7.98
CA CYS A 353 -6.62 -21.32 -8.54
C CYS A 353 -6.50 -21.60 -10.04
N LYS A 354 -5.60 -22.48 -10.47
CA LYS A 354 -5.34 -22.78 -11.90
C LYS A 354 -6.56 -23.18 -12.74
N HIS A 355 -7.66 -23.56 -12.08
CA HIS A 355 -8.92 -23.93 -12.72
C HIS A 355 -9.84 -22.74 -13.01
N LEU A 356 -9.50 -21.53 -12.51
CA LEU A 356 -10.23 -20.29 -12.71
C LEU A 356 -9.47 -19.37 -13.66
N ALA A 357 -10.20 -18.74 -14.60
CA ALA A 357 -9.64 -17.67 -15.43
C ALA A 357 -9.69 -16.32 -14.67
N PRO A 358 -8.92 -15.31 -15.07
CA PRO A 358 -8.95 -13.97 -14.44
C PRO A 358 -10.37 -13.36 -14.37
N LYS A 359 -11.23 -13.59 -15.39
CA LYS A 359 -12.65 -13.17 -15.42
C LYS A 359 -13.53 -13.79 -14.34
N ASP A 360 -13.08 -14.90 -13.74
CA ASP A 360 -13.77 -15.62 -12.67
C ASP A 360 -13.34 -15.13 -11.28
N PHE A 361 -12.49 -14.11 -11.21
CA PHE A 361 -11.98 -13.46 -10.01
C PHE A 361 -11.38 -14.41 -8.97
N PRO A 362 -10.29 -15.13 -9.32
CA PRO A 362 -9.68 -16.11 -8.43
C PRO A 362 -9.25 -15.50 -7.08
N GLY A 363 -8.82 -14.23 -7.06
CA GLY A 363 -8.47 -13.52 -5.83
C GLY A 363 -9.65 -13.39 -4.86
N ILE A 364 -10.86 -13.10 -5.35
CA ILE A 364 -12.07 -13.08 -4.51
C ILE A 364 -12.36 -14.47 -3.95
N GLY A 365 -12.19 -15.51 -4.76
CA GLY A 365 -12.33 -16.89 -4.31
C GLY A 365 -11.39 -17.23 -3.16
N VAL A 366 -10.11 -16.86 -3.27
CA VAL A 366 -9.09 -17.12 -2.24
C VAL A 366 -9.38 -16.33 -0.95
N VAL A 367 -9.70 -15.02 -1.01
CA VAL A 367 -9.98 -14.24 0.20
C VAL A 367 -11.24 -14.75 0.92
N ASN A 368 -12.25 -15.16 0.18
CA ASN A 368 -13.47 -15.75 0.75
C ASN A 368 -13.17 -17.10 1.41
N ALA A 369 -12.35 -17.96 0.79
CA ALA A 369 -11.95 -19.24 1.37
C ALA A 369 -11.15 -19.07 2.67
N LEU A 370 -10.24 -18.09 2.74
CA LEU A 370 -9.48 -17.76 3.96
C LEU A 370 -10.39 -17.31 5.10
N TYR A 371 -11.39 -16.50 4.78
CA TYR A 371 -12.37 -16.07 5.78
C TYR A 371 -13.23 -17.22 6.25
N LEU A 372 -13.75 -18.04 5.35
CA LEU A 372 -14.58 -19.21 5.71
C LEU A 372 -13.82 -20.21 6.57
N GLU A 373 -12.58 -20.51 6.22
CA GLU A 373 -11.76 -21.51 6.93
C GLU A 373 -11.31 -21.02 8.30
N GLY A 374 -10.76 -19.81 8.38
CA GLY A 374 -10.05 -19.33 9.58
C GLY A 374 -10.48 -17.96 10.11
N GLY A 375 -11.52 -17.32 9.56
CA GLY A 375 -11.87 -15.95 9.95
C GLY A 375 -10.80 -14.92 9.58
N ILE A 376 -9.98 -15.22 8.56
CA ILE A 376 -8.89 -14.37 8.11
C ILE A 376 -9.39 -13.44 7.01
N ARG A 377 -9.29 -12.13 7.21
CA ARG A 377 -9.60 -11.14 6.19
C ARG A 377 -8.32 -10.70 5.46
N ALA A 378 -8.28 -10.90 4.14
CA ALA A 378 -7.22 -10.44 3.23
C ALA A 378 -7.83 -9.60 2.11
N VAL A 379 -7.02 -9.07 1.19
CA VAL A 379 -7.53 -8.23 0.10
C VAL A 379 -7.08 -8.72 -1.27
N GLU A 380 -8.03 -8.74 -2.22
CA GLU A 380 -7.75 -8.97 -3.63
C GLU A 380 -7.04 -7.74 -4.23
N LEU A 381 -5.93 -7.97 -4.92
CA LEU A 381 -5.19 -7.01 -5.74
C LEU A 381 -5.04 -7.54 -7.16
N GLY A 382 -6.14 -7.80 -7.82
CA GLY A 382 -6.20 -8.38 -9.16
C GLY A 382 -7.24 -7.68 -10.02
N SER A 383 -8.03 -8.45 -10.74
CA SER A 383 -9.00 -7.96 -11.71
C SER A 383 -10.16 -7.16 -11.12
N VAL A 384 -10.49 -7.32 -9.82
CA VAL A 384 -11.50 -6.44 -9.20
C VAL A 384 -10.92 -5.05 -8.94
N MET A 385 -9.71 -4.97 -8.37
CA MET A 385 -9.10 -3.68 -8.02
C MET A 385 -8.55 -2.93 -9.26
N PHE A 386 -7.86 -3.61 -10.17
CA PHE A 386 -7.13 -3.01 -11.29
C PHE A 386 -7.70 -3.32 -12.67
N GLY A 387 -8.69 -4.20 -12.76
CA GLY A 387 -9.46 -4.41 -13.98
C GLY A 387 -10.59 -3.39 -14.12
N ARG A 388 -11.27 -3.44 -15.25
CA ARG A 388 -12.38 -2.54 -15.54
C ARG A 388 -13.40 -3.22 -16.45
N ARG A 389 -14.63 -2.72 -16.45
CA ARG A 389 -15.62 -3.07 -17.44
C ARG A 389 -15.49 -2.15 -18.65
N ASP A 390 -15.34 -2.72 -19.82
CA ASP A 390 -15.32 -1.97 -21.06
C ASP A 390 -16.68 -1.31 -21.30
N ALA A 391 -16.69 0.02 -21.46
CA ALA A 391 -17.94 0.78 -21.59
C ALA A 391 -18.69 0.49 -22.89
N LYS A 392 -18.01 0.04 -23.95
CA LYS A 392 -18.60 -0.22 -25.26
C LYS A 392 -19.12 -1.66 -25.38
N THR A 393 -18.33 -2.62 -24.91
CA THR A 393 -18.62 -4.05 -25.08
C THR A 393 -19.26 -4.69 -23.86
N GLY A 394 -19.22 -4.03 -22.70
CA GLY A 394 -19.68 -4.57 -21.43
C GLY A 394 -18.80 -5.72 -20.88
N LYS A 395 -17.69 -6.07 -21.56
CA LYS A 395 -16.79 -7.15 -21.13
C LYS A 395 -15.85 -6.69 -20.02
N GLU A 396 -15.51 -7.63 -19.13
CA GLU A 396 -14.47 -7.40 -18.13
C GLU A 396 -13.09 -7.42 -18.79
N ILE A 397 -12.30 -6.39 -18.53
CA ILE A 397 -10.87 -6.31 -18.84
C ILE A 397 -10.13 -6.61 -17.55
N SER A 398 -9.44 -7.73 -17.51
CA SER A 398 -8.71 -8.17 -16.33
C SER A 398 -7.55 -7.25 -15.99
N GLY A 399 -7.18 -7.21 -14.71
CA GLY A 399 -5.97 -6.58 -14.23
C GLY A 399 -4.70 -7.29 -14.75
N PRO A 400 -3.53 -6.65 -14.60
CA PRO A 400 -2.28 -7.19 -15.12
C PRO A 400 -1.80 -8.44 -14.34
N ARG A 401 -2.34 -8.68 -13.15
CA ARG A 401 -1.99 -9.78 -12.24
C ARG A 401 -3.18 -10.12 -11.37
N GLU A 402 -3.24 -11.37 -10.88
CA GLU A 402 -4.23 -11.82 -9.92
C GLU A 402 -3.54 -12.09 -8.58
N LEU A 403 -3.49 -11.09 -7.71
CA LEU A 403 -2.83 -11.20 -6.41
C LEU A 403 -3.84 -11.15 -5.26
N VAL A 404 -3.46 -11.77 -4.14
CA VAL A 404 -4.09 -11.58 -2.83
C VAL A 404 -3.03 -11.11 -1.86
N ARG A 405 -3.26 -9.96 -1.23
CA ARG A 405 -2.34 -9.38 -0.25
C ARG A 405 -2.78 -9.74 1.16
N LEU A 406 -1.85 -10.27 1.92
CA LEU A 406 -1.91 -10.46 3.36
C LEU A 406 -1.06 -9.37 3.99
N ALA A 407 -1.65 -8.21 4.27
CA ALA A 407 -0.96 -7.05 4.82
C ALA A 407 -0.79 -7.19 6.34
N PHE A 408 0.39 -6.86 6.86
CA PHE A 408 0.70 -7.02 8.27
C PHE A 408 0.51 -5.69 9.02
N PRO A 409 -0.54 -5.56 9.86
CA PRO A 409 -0.65 -4.44 10.79
C PRO A 409 0.60 -4.34 11.66
N ARG A 410 1.06 -3.11 11.90
CA ARG A 410 2.31 -2.89 12.63
C ARG A 410 2.15 -3.13 14.12
N ARG A 411 2.97 -3.99 14.73
CA ARG A 411 3.00 -4.28 16.17
C ARG A 411 1.72 -4.91 16.73
N VAL A 412 0.91 -5.59 15.88
CA VAL A 412 -0.40 -6.15 16.30
C VAL A 412 -0.32 -7.66 16.49
N TYR A 413 0.13 -8.39 15.48
CA TYR A 413 0.13 -9.84 15.50
C TYR A 413 1.50 -10.42 15.88
N THR A 414 1.47 -11.49 16.68
CA THR A 414 2.65 -12.26 17.10
C THR A 414 2.90 -13.44 16.14
N GLN A 415 4.01 -14.15 16.34
CA GLN A 415 4.35 -15.30 15.52
C GLN A 415 3.24 -16.38 15.52
N SER A 416 2.60 -16.65 16.68
CA SER A 416 1.54 -17.67 16.77
C SER A 416 0.31 -17.31 15.90
N HIS A 417 -0.02 -16.03 15.74
CA HIS A 417 -1.06 -15.59 14.81
C HIS A 417 -0.65 -15.89 13.36
N PHE A 418 0.61 -15.66 13.00
CA PHE A 418 1.09 -15.99 11.65
C PHE A 418 1.19 -17.50 11.42
N ASP A 419 1.54 -18.28 12.44
CA ASP A 419 1.52 -19.74 12.35
C ASP A 419 0.10 -20.26 12.08
N TYR A 420 -0.91 -19.70 12.75
CA TYR A 420 -2.32 -19.98 12.46
C TYR A 420 -2.71 -19.62 11.02
N VAL A 421 -2.29 -18.44 10.53
CA VAL A 421 -2.54 -18.04 9.13
C VAL A 421 -1.89 -19.01 8.14
N ILE A 422 -0.66 -19.47 8.42
CA ILE A 422 0.07 -20.43 7.59
C ILE A 422 -0.65 -21.80 7.58
N GLU A 423 -1.22 -22.22 8.69
CA GLU A 423 -1.99 -23.46 8.80
C GLU A 423 -3.27 -23.38 7.97
N VAL A 424 -4.06 -22.30 8.15
CA VAL A 424 -5.29 -22.06 7.37
C VAL A 424 -4.99 -21.98 5.87
N LEU A 425 -3.94 -21.24 5.47
CA LEU A 425 -3.50 -21.19 4.07
C LEU A 425 -3.13 -22.57 3.53
N GLY A 426 -2.50 -23.41 4.34
CA GLY A 426 -2.17 -24.78 3.96
C GLY A 426 -3.42 -25.63 3.70
N HIS A 427 -4.48 -25.48 4.50
CA HIS A 427 -5.78 -26.15 4.30
C HIS A 427 -6.47 -25.65 3.02
N VAL A 428 -6.57 -24.34 2.85
CA VAL A 428 -7.18 -23.73 1.66
C VAL A 428 -6.42 -24.13 0.38
N TRP A 429 -5.08 -24.16 0.42
CA TRP A 429 -4.23 -24.57 -0.71
C TRP A 429 -4.48 -26.03 -1.13
N LYS A 430 -4.55 -26.94 -0.18
CA LYS A 430 -4.86 -28.35 -0.46
C LYS A 430 -6.22 -28.52 -1.13
N ASN A 431 -7.18 -27.66 -0.82
CA ASN A 431 -8.55 -27.67 -1.31
C ASN A 431 -8.82 -26.61 -2.39
N ALA A 432 -7.78 -26.02 -3.00
CA ALA A 432 -7.90 -24.91 -3.94
C ALA A 432 -8.85 -25.17 -5.11
N ARG A 433 -8.94 -26.43 -5.57
CA ARG A 433 -9.87 -26.82 -6.66
C ARG A 433 -11.35 -26.68 -6.30
N ALA A 434 -11.69 -26.64 -5.00
CA ALA A 434 -13.06 -26.44 -4.53
C ALA A 434 -13.47 -24.94 -4.50
N ILE A 435 -12.54 -24.03 -4.67
CA ILE A 435 -12.82 -22.60 -4.70
C ILE A 435 -13.67 -22.27 -5.93
N PRO A 436 -14.90 -21.72 -5.74
CA PRO A 436 -15.80 -21.46 -6.85
C PRO A 436 -15.43 -20.18 -7.61
N PRO A 437 -15.81 -20.08 -8.89
CA PRO A 437 -15.74 -18.82 -9.62
C PRO A 437 -16.73 -17.79 -9.04
N HIS A 438 -16.39 -16.50 -9.20
CA HIS A 438 -17.25 -15.40 -8.77
C HIS A 438 -17.62 -14.50 -9.94
N VAL A 439 -18.73 -13.79 -9.80
CA VAL A 439 -19.19 -12.78 -10.78
C VAL A 439 -19.60 -11.53 -10.03
N ILE A 440 -19.31 -10.36 -10.62
CA ILE A 440 -19.77 -9.07 -10.09
C ILE A 440 -21.24 -8.90 -10.43
N LYS A 441 -22.09 -8.67 -9.40
CA LYS A 441 -23.52 -8.37 -9.55
C LYS A 441 -23.80 -6.88 -9.57
N LYS A 442 -23.03 -6.12 -8.79
CA LYS A 442 -23.16 -4.67 -8.69
C LYS A 442 -21.78 -4.05 -8.47
N GLN A 443 -21.52 -2.93 -9.09
CA GLN A 443 -20.27 -2.17 -8.93
C GLN A 443 -20.46 -0.68 -9.17
N VAL A 444 -19.54 0.12 -8.65
CA VAL A 444 -19.43 1.55 -8.92
C VAL A 444 -18.31 1.80 -9.95
N PRO A 445 -18.29 2.98 -10.61
CA PRO A 445 -17.30 3.26 -11.65
C PRO A 445 -15.86 3.39 -11.16
N PHE A 446 -15.64 3.89 -9.92
CA PHE A 446 -14.32 4.07 -9.31
C PHE A 446 -14.18 3.23 -8.05
N LEU A 447 -12.97 2.67 -7.82
CA LEU A 447 -12.61 1.93 -6.60
C LEU A 447 -13.64 0.85 -6.25
N ARG A 448 -14.10 0.12 -7.27
CA ARG A 448 -15.20 -0.86 -7.18
C ARG A 448 -14.99 -1.96 -6.13
N HIS A 449 -13.75 -2.31 -5.82
CA HIS A 449 -13.40 -3.33 -4.84
C HIS A 449 -13.94 -3.05 -3.42
N PHE A 450 -14.13 -1.77 -3.05
CA PHE A 450 -14.67 -1.43 -1.74
C PHE A 450 -16.15 -1.78 -1.55
N THR A 451 -16.96 -1.70 -2.63
CA THR A 451 -18.42 -1.76 -2.55
C THR A 451 -19.07 -2.72 -3.53
N ALA A 452 -18.29 -3.43 -4.36
CA ALA A 452 -18.86 -4.39 -5.30
C ALA A 452 -19.57 -5.53 -4.57
N GLU A 453 -20.67 -6.00 -5.14
CA GLU A 453 -21.40 -7.18 -4.69
C GLU A 453 -21.07 -8.35 -5.62
N PHE A 454 -20.75 -9.48 -5.04
CA PHE A 454 -20.42 -10.71 -5.79
C PHE A 454 -21.47 -11.80 -5.56
N ALA A 455 -21.46 -12.77 -6.46
CA ALA A 455 -22.11 -14.06 -6.26
C ALA A 455 -21.20 -15.18 -6.79
N GLN A 456 -21.30 -16.35 -6.17
CA GLN A 456 -20.66 -17.55 -6.70
C GLN A 456 -21.37 -17.97 -7.98
N SER A 457 -20.62 -18.37 -9.02
CA SER A 457 -21.14 -18.86 -10.29
C SER A 457 -21.20 -20.38 -10.29
N LYS A 458 -22.29 -20.96 -10.83
CA LYS A 458 -22.44 -22.41 -11.00
C LYS A 458 -21.82 -22.96 -12.29
N ALA A 459 -21.34 -22.09 -13.21
CA ALA A 459 -21.02 -22.46 -14.59
C ALA A 459 -19.82 -23.40 -14.78
N ALA A 460 -18.87 -23.44 -13.84
CA ALA A 460 -17.67 -24.29 -14.01
C ALA A 460 -17.84 -25.76 -13.58
N ALA A 461 -18.92 -26.10 -12.89
CA ALA A 461 -19.16 -27.48 -12.44
C ALA A 461 -19.85 -28.38 -13.49
N GLN A 462 -20.48 -27.78 -14.52
CA GLN A 462 -21.26 -28.54 -15.51
C GLN A 462 -20.47 -28.96 -16.76
N GLU A 463 -19.42 -28.25 -17.15
CA GLU A 463 -18.63 -28.63 -18.34
C GLU A 463 -17.70 -29.86 -18.14
N LYS A 464 -17.48 -30.31 -16.89
CA LYS A 464 -16.65 -31.50 -16.60
C LYS A 464 -17.42 -32.81 -16.42
N ARG A 465 -18.76 -32.83 -16.60
CA ARG A 465 -19.58 -34.06 -16.53
C ARG A 465 -19.95 -34.68 -17.86
N VAL A 466 -19.48 -34.15 -18.98
CA VAL A 466 -19.80 -34.66 -20.33
C VAL A 466 -18.56 -35.15 -21.09
N ALA A 467 -17.53 -35.56 -20.41
CA ALA A 467 -16.38 -36.23 -21.07
C ALA A 467 -15.99 -37.47 -20.24
N TYR A 468 -16.82 -38.51 -20.32
CA TYR A 468 -16.45 -39.94 -20.21
C TYR A 468 -17.54 -40.77 -20.90
#